data_2933ffdae9727b951a16da46f2c28055
#
_entry.id   2933ffdae9727b951a16da46f2c28055
#
_cell.length_a   1.000
_cell.length_b   1.000
_cell.length_c   1.000
_cell.angle_alpha   90.00
_cell.angle_beta   90.00
_cell.angle_gamma   90.00
#
_symmetry.space_group_name_H-M   'P 1'
#
loop_
_entity.id
_entity.type
_entity.pdbx_description
1 polymer ?
#
loop_
_entity_poly.entity_id
_entity_poly.type
_entity_poly.pdbx_seq_one_letter_code
_entity_poly.pdbx_strand_id
1 'polypeptide(L)'
;MTEQLYYQDSYIKKFKAVVVSCSPNGDKFEAVLDRTAFFPEGGGQSADTGVLHTENRKIKVLDVQEVKGEIIHYIDEEIFPGQEVTGELDFQERFSKMQQHTGEHIISGIVHSRFGYENVGFHLGKDEVTMDYDGPLTVEELRSIEYEANQVVADNREIRAYFPSEEELKEIPYRSKKELQGKIRIVEVQDCDFCACCAPHVRTTGSVGLIKITNAIRYKGGMRLWISCGMRALEDYNQKEASVVQISNMLSAKQQEVTDAVKRLTEEIQQLKEKAAKMQEKLVMGYLESEKAVLKENPNANLLLFEKELDAMAMRNFVNAGMELTKGVCGAFVGDEKQGFRYVLGSGRDIREIGKKLNAAFQGKGGGKPPMIQGSLVGEDRKSTRLNSSH
;
A
#
# COMPACT_ATOMS: atom_id res chain seq x y z
N MET A 1 0.92 15.19 40.33
CA MET A 1 1.57 14.44 39.24
C MET A 1 0.89 13.08 39.17
N THR A 2 0.42 12.66 37.99
CA THR A 2 -0.29 11.39 37.78
C THR A 2 0.64 10.20 38.02
N GLU A 3 0.22 9.22 38.82
CA GLU A 3 0.95 7.97 39.00
C GLU A 3 0.83 7.10 37.73
N GLN A 4 1.97 6.69 37.16
CA GLN A 4 2.06 6.00 35.90
C GLN A 4 2.07 4.48 36.10
N LEU A 5 0.90 3.86 36.22
CA LEU A 5 0.73 2.43 36.50
C LEU A 5 1.27 1.52 35.37
N TYR A 6 1.29 2.01 34.15
CA TYR A 6 1.85 1.28 32.99
C TYR A 6 3.35 1.00 33.10
N TYR A 7 4.08 1.71 33.94
CA TYR A 7 5.49 1.41 34.27
C TYR A 7 5.64 0.35 35.37
N GLN A 8 4.61 0.17 36.21
CA GLN A 8 4.62 -0.86 37.24
C GLN A 8 4.25 -2.22 36.63
N ASP A 9 3.18 -2.27 35.81
CA ASP A 9 2.78 -3.47 35.09
C ASP A 9 2.10 -3.10 33.75
N SER A 10 2.73 -3.46 32.64
CA SER A 10 2.19 -3.24 31.28
C SER A 10 0.92 -4.05 30.97
N TYR A 11 0.57 -5.04 31.81
CA TYR A 11 -0.59 -5.93 31.65
C TYR A 11 -1.83 -5.48 32.44
N ILE A 12 -1.81 -4.34 33.10
CA ILE A 12 -3.00 -3.79 33.76
C ILE A 12 -4.07 -3.52 32.69
N LYS A 13 -5.22 -4.18 32.85
CA LYS A 13 -6.39 -4.00 31.97
C LYS A 13 -7.40 -3.03 32.56
N LYS A 14 -7.53 -3.02 33.89
CA LYS A 14 -8.46 -2.17 34.63
C LYS A 14 -7.76 -1.58 35.86
N PHE A 15 -8.11 -0.36 36.20
CA PHE A 15 -7.58 0.34 37.36
C PHE A 15 -8.63 1.31 37.89
N LYS A 16 -8.52 1.66 39.21
CA LYS A 16 -9.34 2.72 39.82
C LYS A 16 -8.52 4.00 39.92
N ALA A 17 -9.17 5.11 39.68
CA ALA A 17 -8.57 6.44 39.79
C ALA A 17 -9.59 7.48 40.22
N VAL A 18 -9.09 8.62 40.67
CA VAL A 18 -9.87 9.83 41.01
C VAL A 18 -9.56 10.91 39.98
N VAL A 19 -10.59 11.59 39.49
CA VAL A 19 -10.46 12.72 38.60
C VAL A 19 -9.85 13.90 39.33
N VAL A 20 -8.73 14.40 38.86
CA VAL A 20 -8.05 15.59 39.44
C VAL A 20 -8.63 16.86 38.81
N SER A 21 -8.75 16.88 37.48
CA SER A 21 -9.32 18.00 36.72
C SER A 21 -10.00 17.52 35.45
N CYS A 22 -10.94 18.31 34.95
CA CYS A 22 -11.53 18.13 33.64
C CYS A 22 -11.89 19.51 33.07
N SER A 23 -11.51 19.76 31.83
CA SER A 23 -11.79 21.01 31.13
C SER A 23 -12.22 20.75 29.69
N PRO A 24 -13.10 21.60 29.11
CA PRO A 24 -13.50 21.46 27.72
C PRO A 24 -12.36 21.82 26.77
N ASN A 25 -12.25 21.02 25.66
CA ASN A 25 -11.33 21.28 24.56
C ASN A 25 -12.03 21.00 23.22
N GLY A 26 -12.66 22.02 22.63
CA GLY A 26 -13.45 21.89 21.42
C GLY A 26 -14.68 21.02 21.63
N ASP A 27 -14.77 19.92 20.91
CA ASP A 27 -15.82 18.89 20.99
C ASP A 27 -15.50 17.75 21.98
N LYS A 28 -14.38 17.85 22.69
CA LYS A 28 -13.87 16.88 23.66
C LYS A 28 -13.58 17.52 24.99
N PHE A 29 -13.14 16.69 25.93
CA PHE A 29 -12.71 17.13 27.25
C PHE A 29 -11.31 16.62 27.54
N GLU A 30 -10.52 17.41 28.26
CA GLU A 30 -9.20 17.06 28.79
C GLU A 30 -9.35 16.69 30.26
N ALA A 31 -9.09 15.43 30.59
CA ALA A 31 -9.17 14.92 31.95
C ALA A 31 -7.79 14.51 32.47
N VAL A 32 -7.50 14.91 33.70
CA VAL A 32 -6.31 14.48 34.46
C VAL A 32 -6.76 13.58 35.60
N LEU A 33 -6.11 12.42 35.72
CA LEU A 33 -6.37 11.45 36.79
C LEU A 33 -5.22 11.42 37.78
N ASP A 34 -5.50 11.04 39.05
CA ASP A 34 -4.47 10.84 40.08
C ASP A 34 -3.49 9.72 39.70
N ARG A 35 -3.97 8.70 38.99
CA ARG A 35 -3.18 7.60 38.46
C ARG A 35 -3.77 7.09 37.18
N THR A 36 -2.95 6.46 36.31
CA THR A 36 -3.41 5.91 35.04
C THR A 36 -2.58 4.71 34.56
N ALA A 37 -3.25 3.73 33.97
CA ALA A 37 -2.61 2.65 33.21
C ALA A 37 -2.65 2.91 31.69
N PHE A 38 -3.33 3.96 31.22
CA PHE A 38 -3.29 4.39 29.82
C PHE A 38 -1.91 4.98 29.50
N PHE A 39 -1.22 4.42 28.53
CA PHE A 39 0.06 4.93 28.03
C PHE A 39 -0.18 6.12 27.10
N PRO A 40 0.46 7.28 27.34
CA PRO A 40 0.41 8.41 26.41
C PRO A 40 1.21 8.11 25.15
N GLU A 41 0.94 8.83 24.07
CA GLU A 41 1.76 8.73 22.87
C GLU A 41 3.22 9.03 23.19
N GLY A 42 4.11 8.13 22.79
CA GLY A 42 5.54 8.27 23.06
C GLY A 42 6.39 7.16 22.47
N GLY A 43 7.68 7.45 22.25
CA GLY A 43 8.63 6.47 21.72
C GLY A 43 8.28 5.91 20.32
N GLY A 44 7.50 6.63 19.53
CA GLY A 44 7.02 6.16 18.20
C GLY A 44 5.79 5.27 18.26
N GLN A 45 5.20 5.09 19.46
CA GLN A 45 3.97 4.34 19.69
C GLN A 45 2.82 5.30 19.97
N SER A 46 1.67 5.09 19.34
CA SER A 46 0.44 5.83 19.61
C SER A 46 -0.12 5.53 20.99
N ALA A 47 -0.87 6.48 21.56
CA ALA A 47 -1.52 6.35 22.85
C ALA A 47 -2.46 5.15 22.95
N ASP A 48 -2.76 4.75 24.17
CA ASP A 48 -3.83 3.78 24.41
C ASP A 48 -5.21 4.43 24.31
N THR A 49 -6.17 3.60 24.01
CA THR A 49 -7.59 3.91 24.04
C THR A 49 -8.33 3.01 25.02
N GLY A 50 -9.58 3.34 25.30
CA GLY A 50 -10.42 2.55 26.19
C GLY A 50 -11.61 3.33 26.74
N VAL A 51 -12.00 3.03 27.98
CA VAL A 51 -13.20 3.58 28.61
C VAL A 51 -12.95 3.94 30.07
N LEU A 52 -13.47 5.06 30.51
CA LEU A 52 -13.65 5.41 31.93
C LEU A 52 -15.09 5.08 32.33
N HIS A 53 -15.26 4.19 33.27
CA HIS A 53 -16.53 3.85 33.85
C HIS A 53 -16.77 4.72 35.10
N THR A 54 -17.87 5.44 35.13
CA THR A 54 -18.46 6.02 36.35
C THR A 54 -19.57 5.12 36.83
N GLU A 55 -20.28 5.48 37.92
CA GLU A 55 -21.44 4.70 38.39
C GLU A 55 -22.50 4.47 37.32
N ASN A 56 -22.74 5.44 36.43
CA ASN A 56 -23.88 5.45 35.51
C ASN A 56 -23.51 5.63 34.03
N ARG A 57 -22.22 5.86 33.70
CA ARG A 57 -21.82 6.19 32.31
C ARG A 57 -20.52 5.48 31.91
N LYS A 58 -20.38 5.28 30.60
CA LYS A 58 -19.16 4.82 29.96
C LYS A 58 -18.65 5.97 29.05
N ILE A 59 -17.49 6.46 29.34
CA ILE A 59 -16.87 7.62 28.71
C ILE A 59 -15.65 7.12 27.95
N LYS A 60 -15.56 7.39 26.65
CA LYS A 60 -14.46 6.91 25.83
C LYS A 60 -13.21 7.73 26.06
N VAL A 61 -12.09 7.07 26.20
CA VAL A 61 -10.75 7.64 26.12
C VAL A 61 -10.29 7.53 24.67
N LEU A 62 -10.24 8.67 23.98
CA LEU A 62 -9.97 8.76 22.56
C LEU A 62 -8.47 8.87 22.27
N ASP A 63 -7.72 9.52 23.18
CA ASP A 63 -6.30 9.75 23.06
C ASP A 63 -5.72 10.06 24.44
N VAL A 64 -4.42 9.87 24.62
CA VAL A 64 -3.68 10.20 25.85
C VAL A 64 -2.35 10.84 25.47
N GLN A 65 -2.07 12.01 26.04
CA GLN A 65 -0.85 12.78 25.75
C GLN A 65 -0.14 13.17 27.04
N GLU A 66 1.19 13.26 26.98
CA GLU A 66 1.98 13.86 28.07
C GLU A 66 2.33 15.30 27.68
N VAL A 67 1.77 16.25 28.41
CA VAL A 67 1.99 17.68 28.21
C VAL A 67 2.61 18.28 29.47
N LYS A 68 3.84 18.77 29.36
CA LYS A 68 4.61 19.35 30.49
C LYS A 68 4.70 18.47 31.73
N GLY A 69 4.78 17.14 31.53
CA GLY A 69 4.88 16.16 32.62
C GLY A 69 3.54 15.80 33.28
N GLU A 70 2.43 16.21 32.71
CA GLU A 70 1.08 15.84 33.11
C GLU A 70 0.42 14.94 32.04
N ILE A 71 -0.24 13.87 32.49
CA ILE A 71 -0.91 12.92 31.58
C ILE A 71 -2.35 13.37 31.38
N ILE A 72 -2.66 13.79 30.15
CA ILE A 72 -3.97 14.29 29.72
C ILE A 72 -4.70 13.21 28.94
N HIS A 73 -5.92 12.87 29.40
CA HIS A 73 -6.82 11.95 28.70
C HIS A 73 -7.85 12.76 27.93
N TYR A 74 -7.89 12.60 26.60
CA TYR A 74 -8.92 13.20 25.73
C TYR A 74 -10.13 12.28 25.71
N ILE A 75 -11.26 12.78 26.26
CA ILE A 75 -12.48 12.00 26.46
C ILE A 75 -13.67 12.63 25.72
N ASP A 76 -14.69 11.83 25.42
CA ASP A 76 -15.87 12.25 24.62
C ASP A 76 -16.98 12.89 25.48
N GLU A 77 -16.96 12.74 26.82
CA GLU A 77 -17.94 13.32 27.73
C GLU A 77 -17.28 13.90 28.98
N GLU A 78 -17.91 14.91 29.58
CA GLU A 78 -17.42 15.57 30.80
C GLU A 78 -17.49 14.65 32.03
N ILE A 79 -16.44 14.72 32.87
CA ILE A 79 -16.35 14.14 34.21
C ILE A 79 -15.98 15.21 35.21
N PHE A 80 -16.22 14.97 36.50
CA PHE A 80 -16.05 16.02 37.51
C PHE A 80 -14.88 15.74 38.45
N PRO A 81 -14.13 16.75 38.83
CA PRO A 81 -13.07 16.62 39.84
C PRO A 81 -13.58 15.96 41.14
N GLY A 82 -12.78 15.05 41.71
CA GLY A 82 -13.15 14.26 42.87
C GLY A 82 -13.99 13.01 42.58
N GLN A 83 -14.45 12.82 41.35
CA GLN A 83 -15.22 11.65 40.94
C GLN A 83 -14.31 10.40 40.85
N GLU A 84 -14.75 9.29 41.45
CA GLU A 84 -14.11 7.98 41.25
C GLU A 84 -14.49 7.40 39.85
N VAL A 85 -13.48 6.90 39.14
CA VAL A 85 -13.63 6.24 37.87
C VAL A 85 -12.87 4.92 37.83
N THR A 86 -13.36 3.97 37.04
CA THR A 86 -12.61 2.77 36.68
C THR A 86 -12.19 2.85 35.25
N GLY A 87 -10.88 2.98 34.99
CA GLY A 87 -10.30 2.91 33.63
C GLY A 87 -10.23 1.45 33.17
N GLU A 88 -10.69 1.22 31.95
CA GLU A 88 -10.60 -0.07 31.24
C GLU A 88 -9.96 0.17 29.89
N LEU A 89 -8.76 -0.40 29.68
CA LEU A 89 -8.00 -0.27 28.44
C LEU A 89 -8.59 -1.15 27.34
N ASP A 90 -8.49 -0.71 26.07
CA ASP A 90 -8.50 -1.64 24.94
C ASP A 90 -7.23 -2.48 24.98
N PHE A 91 -7.28 -3.54 25.79
CA PHE A 91 -6.10 -4.34 26.05
C PHE A 91 -5.68 -5.16 24.81
N GLN A 92 -6.57 -5.44 23.90
CA GLN A 92 -6.22 -6.14 22.66
C GLN A 92 -5.33 -5.25 21.79
N GLU A 93 -5.68 -3.96 21.66
CA GLU A 93 -4.85 -2.99 20.94
C GLU A 93 -3.53 -2.74 21.67
N ARG A 94 -3.54 -2.53 23.00
CA ARG A 94 -2.34 -2.39 23.82
C ARG A 94 -1.40 -3.59 23.63
N PHE A 95 -1.90 -4.81 23.70
CA PHE A 95 -1.10 -6.02 23.58
C PHE A 95 -0.51 -6.15 22.18
N SER A 96 -1.29 -5.84 21.14
CA SER A 96 -0.79 -5.78 19.77
C SER A 96 0.36 -4.77 19.64
N LYS A 97 0.23 -3.56 20.20
CA LYS A 97 1.32 -2.56 20.20
C LYS A 97 2.56 -3.08 20.93
N MET A 98 2.40 -3.73 22.09
CA MET A 98 3.51 -4.35 22.82
C MET A 98 4.21 -5.43 21.99
N GLN A 99 3.46 -6.27 21.23
CA GLN A 99 4.06 -7.26 20.32
C GLN A 99 4.90 -6.61 19.22
N GLN A 100 4.36 -5.56 18.56
CA GLN A 100 5.08 -4.85 17.50
C GLN A 100 6.35 -4.18 18.06
N HIS A 101 6.23 -3.46 19.16
CA HIS A 101 7.34 -2.72 19.74
C HIS A 101 8.45 -3.64 20.26
N THR A 102 8.08 -4.73 20.92
CA THR A 102 9.06 -5.73 21.34
C THR A 102 9.71 -6.45 20.18
N GLY A 103 8.96 -6.74 19.11
CA GLY A 103 9.52 -7.29 17.86
C GLY A 103 10.53 -6.34 17.21
N GLU A 104 10.29 -5.03 17.27
CA GLU A 104 11.27 -4.02 16.84
C GLU A 104 12.56 -4.12 17.64
N HIS A 105 12.48 -4.19 19.00
CA HIS A 105 13.66 -4.32 19.86
C HIS A 105 14.48 -5.57 19.52
N ILE A 106 13.83 -6.72 19.31
CA ILE A 106 14.50 -7.97 18.95
C ILE A 106 15.25 -7.81 17.63
N ILE A 107 14.59 -7.30 16.58
CA ILE A 107 15.23 -7.09 15.27
C ILE A 107 16.36 -6.08 15.39
N SER A 108 16.15 -4.95 16.08
CA SER A 108 17.16 -3.91 16.23
C SER A 108 18.37 -4.37 17.01
N GLY A 109 18.18 -5.19 18.06
CA GLY A 109 19.27 -5.81 18.80
C GLY A 109 20.13 -6.71 17.91
N ILE A 110 19.51 -7.56 17.10
CA ILE A 110 20.21 -8.44 16.15
C ILE A 110 20.95 -7.61 15.08
N VAL A 111 20.29 -6.60 14.49
CA VAL A 111 20.91 -5.75 13.47
C VAL A 111 22.11 -4.99 14.04
N HIS A 112 21.96 -4.39 15.22
CA HIS A 112 23.06 -3.68 15.90
C HIS A 112 24.21 -4.62 16.21
N SER A 113 23.94 -5.77 16.80
CA SER A 113 24.97 -6.76 17.19
C SER A 113 25.77 -7.31 15.99
N ARG A 114 25.08 -7.56 14.84
CA ARG A 114 25.72 -8.21 13.68
C ARG A 114 26.36 -7.23 12.72
N PHE A 115 25.79 -6.04 12.56
CA PHE A 115 26.17 -5.09 11.51
C PHE A 115 26.63 -3.74 12.05
N GLY A 116 26.41 -3.47 13.34
CA GLY A 116 26.71 -2.17 13.96
C GLY A 116 25.78 -1.06 13.49
N TYR A 117 24.65 -1.37 12.84
CA TYR A 117 23.71 -0.36 12.36
C TYR A 117 22.75 0.06 13.46
N GLU A 118 22.38 1.34 13.43
CA GLU A 118 21.47 1.93 14.39
C GLU A 118 20.06 2.07 13.81
N ASN A 119 19.05 1.80 14.64
CA ASN A 119 17.67 2.19 14.33
C ASN A 119 17.52 3.69 14.56
N VAL A 120 17.45 4.45 13.46
CA VAL A 120 17.35 5.92 13.45
C VAL A 120 15.91 6.42 13.30
N GLY A 121 14.92 5.52 13.15
CA GLY A 121 13.52 5.87 13.03
C GLY A 121 12.61 4.68 13.32
N PHE A 122 11.57 4.90 14.12
CA PHE A 122 10.53 3.90 14.40
C PHE A 122 9.16 4.57 14.41
N HIS A 123 8.21 3.95 13.74
CA HIS A 123 6.82 4.38 13.73
C HIS A 123 5.90 3.15 13.85
N LEU A 124 5.09 3.14 14.91
CA LEU A 124 4.08 2.13 15.17
C LEU A 124 2.70 2.74 14.92
N GLY A 125 2.27 2.69 13.66
CA GLY A 125 0.94 3.10 13.23
C GLY A 125 -0.11 2.02 13.42
N LYS A 126 -1.35 2.38 13.11
CA LYS A 126 -2.48 1.45 13.16
C LYS A 126 -2.32 0.31 12.15
N ASP A 127 -1.95 0.65 10.92
CA ASP A 127 -1.91 -0.29 9.80
C ASP A 127 -0.48 -0.78 9.50
N GLU A 128 0.54 0.06 9.74
CA GLU A 128 1.93 -0.22 9.40
C GLU A 128 2.86 0.02 10.57
N VAL A 129 3.89 -0.79 10.65
CA VAL A 129 5.02 -0.61 11.57
C VAL A 129 6.29 -0.52 10.76
N THR A 130 6.99 0.61 10.86
CA THR A 130 8.23 0.87 10.13
C THR A 130 9.40 1.12 11.05
N MET A 131 10.58 0.72 10.60
CA MET A 131 11.85 0.96 11.27
C MET A 131 12.92 1.32 10.23
N ASP A 132 13.73 2.33 10.53
CA ASP A 132 14.74 2.87 9.64
C ASP A 132 16.13 2.58 10.21
N TYR A 133 16.99 1.96 9.43
CA TYR A 133 18.40 1.72 9.77
C TYR A 133 19.32 2.61 8.94
N ASP A 134 20.45 3.01 9.52
CA ASP A 134 21.49 3.82 8.88
C ASP A 134 22.43 3.04 7.95
N GLY A 135 22.26 1.73 7.85
CA GLY A 135 23.04 0.85 6.96
C GLY A 135 22.19 0.00 6.04
N PRO A 136 22.75 -0.45 4.89
CA PRO A 136 22.07 -1.30 3.93
C PRO A 136 22.06 -2.77 4.37
N LEU A 137 20.97 -3.49 4.07
CA LEU A 137 20.82 -4.93 4.29
C LEU A 137 20.41 -5.61 2.98
N THR A 138 21.01 -6.76 2.70
CA THR A 138 20.61 -7.62 1.57
C THR A 138 19.37 -8.45 1.89
N VAL A 139 18.75 -9.03 0.87
CA VAL A 139 17.57 -9.91 1.04
C VAL A 139 17.93 -11.15 1.89
N GLU A 140 19.12 -11.69 1.69
CA GLU A 140 19.64 -12.84 2.43
C GLU A 140 19.86 -12.51 3.90
N GLU A 141 20.43 -11.34 4.20
CA GLU A 141 20.62 -10.85 5.56
C GLU A 141 19.28 -10.60 6.25
N LEU A 142 18.31 -9.98 5.57
CA LEU A 142 16.96 -9.78 6.11
C LEU A 142 16.26 -11.10 6.46
N ARG A 143 16.39 -12.13 5.61
CA ARG A 143 15.86 -13.46 5.90
C ARG A 143 16.55 -14.12 7.11
N SER A 144 17.87 -13.94 7.21
CA SER A 144 18.65 -14.45 8.35
C SER A 144 18.26 -13.75 9.65
N ILE A 145 18.11 -12.42 9.63
CA ILE A 145 17.65 -11.62 10.79
C ILE A 145 16.24 -12.05 11.22
N GLU A 146 15.32 -12.20 10.27
CA GLU A 146 13.95 -12.64 10.55
C GLU A 146 13.93 -14.03 11.19
N TYR A 147 14.73 -14.95 10.68
CA TYR A 147 14.83 -16.30 11.24
C TYR A 147 15.38 -16.26 12.68
N GLU A 148 16.48 -15.53 12.91
CA GLU A 148 17.10 -15.36 14.22
C GLU A 148 16.15 -14.69 15.22
N ALA A 149 15.40 -13.66 14.78
CA ALA A 149 14.38 -13.01 15.61
C ALA A 149 13.29 -13.98 16.07
N ASN A 150 12.88 -14.90 15.20
CA ASN A 150 11.91 -15.93 15.57
C ASN A 150 12.50 -17.03 16.45
N GLN A 151 13.82 -17.28 16.40
CA GLN A 151 14.49 -18.13 17.39
C GLN A 151 14.49 -17.50 18.77
N VAL A 152 14.78 -16.18 18.88
CA VAL A 152 14.68 -15.42 20.14
C VAL A 152 13.24 -15.50 20.70
N VAL A 153 12.22 -15.43 19.84
CA VAL A 153 10.82 -15.62 20.24
C VAL A 153 10.59 -17.02 20.79
N ALA A 154 11.08 -18.06 20.08
CA ALA A 154 10.92 -19.46 20.49
C ALA A 154 11.63 -19.80 21.79
N ASP A 155 12.76 -19.15 22.08
CA ASP A 155 13.50 -19.29 23.35
C ASP A 155 12.71 -18.77 24.55
N ASN A 156 11.70 -17.95 24.32
CA ASN A 156 10.84 -17.36 25.35
C ASN A 156 11.62 -16.64 26.46
N ARG A 157 12.59 -15.79 26.07
CA ARG A 157 13.49 -15.05 26.95
C ARG A 157 12.74 -14.00 27.76
N GLU A 158 13.24 -13.69 28.97
CA GLU A 158 12.68 -12.65 29.85
C GLU A 158 12.88 -11.26 29.25
N ILE A 159 11.90 -10.37 29.48
CA ILE A 159 11.97 -8.95 29.15
C ILE A 159 11.77 -8.16 30.41
N ARG A 160 12.78 -7.36 30.75
CA ARG A 160 12.77 -6.50 31.94
C ARG A 160 12.70 -5.04 31.52
N ALA A 161 11.95 -4.26 32.27
CA ALA A 161 11.87 -2.84 32.06
C ALA A 161 12.00 -2.14 33.41
N TYR A 162 13.04 -1.33 33.57
CA TYR A 162 13.40 -0.75 34.85
C TYR A 162 14.09 0.62 34.70
N PHE A 163 14.19 1.35 35.81
CA PHE A 163 14.92 2.60 35.89
C PHE A 163 16.22 2.34 36.67
N PRO A 164 17.37 2.18 36.00
CA PRO A 164 18.65 2.01 36.66
C PRO A 164 19.07 3.28 37.38
N SER A 165 19.96 3.15 38.40
CA SER A 165 20.68 4.27 38.99
C SER A 165 21.65 4.91 37.98
N GLU A 166 22.15 6.11 38.27
CA GLU A 166 23.13 6.78 37.39
C GLU A 166 24.44 6.01 37.27
N GLU A 167 24.82 5.26 38.34
CA GLU A 167 25.98 4.39 38.31
C GLU A 167 25.76 3.16 37.43
N GLU A 168 24.67 2.46 37.62
CA GLU A 168 24.29 1.30 36.79
C GLU A 168 24.16 1.66 35.29
N LEU A 169 23.60 2.84 35.02
CA LEU A 169 23.40 3.29 33.66
C LEU A 169 24.69 3.45 32.83
N LYS A 170 25.81 3.76 33.50
CA LYS A 170 27.15 3.89 32.91
C LYS A 170 27.73 2.55 32.46
N GLU A 171 27.32 1.47 33.11
CA GLU A 171 27.79 0.10 32.82
C GLU A 171 26.91 -0.63 31.80
N ILE A 172 25.70 -0.15 31.51
CA ILE A 172 24.76 -0.78 30.58
C ILE A 172 25.06 -0.30 29.18
N PRO A 173 25.42 -1.21 28.22
CA PRO A 173 25.64 -0.85 26.81
C PRO A 173 24.31 -0.71 26.07
N TYR A 174 23.50 0.29 26.44
CA TYR A 174 22.17 0.48 25.84
C TYR A 174 22.20 1.33 24.57
N ARG A 175 21.32 1.01 23.64
CA ARG A 175 21.02 1.82 22.46
C ARG A 175 20.04 2.94 22.80
N SER A 176 20.15 4.07 22.12
CA SER A 176 19.19 5.16 22.26
C SER A 176 19.00 5.88 20.92
N LYS A 177 17.77 6.14 20.54
CA LYS A 177 17.40 6.88 19.32
C LYS A 177 17.55 8.40 19.46
N LYS A 178 17.72 8.92 20.69
CA LYS A 178 17.83 10.36 21.00
C LYS A 178 18.76 10.55 22.17
N GLU A 179 19.34 11.76 22.27
CA GLU A 179 19.93 12.20 23.53
C GLU A 179 18.82 12.31 24.60
N LEU A 180 19.02 11.64 25.71
CA LEU A 180 18.05 11.55 26.79
C LEU A 180 18.45 12.44 27.97
N GLN A 181 17.47 13.12 28.57
CA GLN A 181 17.66 13.91 29.78
C GLN A 181 16.71 13.38 30.89
N GLY A 182 17.17 13.37 32.14
CA GLY A 182 16.39 12.92 33.28
C GLY A 182 16.47 11.41 33.52
N LYS A 183 15.40 10.84 34.10
CA LYS A 183 15.37 9.41 34.42
C LYS A 183 15.20 8.56 33.15
N ILE A 184 16.19 7.75 32.86
CA ILE A 184 16.21 6.87 31.69
C ILE A 184 15.65 5.50 32.09
N ARG A 185 14.62 5.05 31.36
CA ARG A 185 14.08 3.70 31.49
C ARG A 185 14.76 2.79 30.47
N ILE A 186 15.29 1.68 30.93
CA ILE A 186 15.89 0.63 30.11
C ILE A 186 14.89 -0.51 29.93
N VAL A 187 14.76 -0.96 28.69
CA VAL A 187 14.13 -2.22 28.34
C VAL A 187 15.22 -3.19 27.89
N GLU A 188 15.34 -4.28 28.62
CA GLU A 188 16.28 -5.37 28.39
C GLU A 188 15.52 -6.55 27.79
N VAL A 189 15.92 -7.01 26.61
CA VAL A 189 15.57 -8.32 26.07
C VAL A 189 16.76 -9.23 26.35
N GLN A 190 16.60 -10.19 27.22
CA GLN A 190 17.69 -11.06 27.68
C GLN A 190 18.53 -11.61 26.53
N ASP A 191 19.85 -11.44 26.57
CA ASP A 191 20.84 -11.87 25.58
C ASP A 191 20.52 -11.43 24.13
N CYS A 192 19.83 -10.28 23.96
CA CYS A 192 19.46 -9.77 22.66
C CYS A 192 19.59 -8.24 22.54
N ASP A 193 19.00 -7.46 23.46
CA ASP A 193 18.95 -6.01 23.33
C ASP A 193 18.88 -5.29 24.68
N PHE A 194 19.55 -4.13 24.77
CA PHE A 194 19.37 -3.12 25.81
C PHE A 194 19.03 -1.80 25.14
N CYS A 195 17.87 -1.26 25.38
CA CYS A 195 17.44 -0.03 24.74
C CYS A 195 16.75 0.92 25.72
N ALA A 196 17.04 2.20 25.59
CA ALA A 196 16.31 3.24 26.31
C ALA A 196 14.92 3.40 25.67
N CYS A 197 13.86 3.01 26.38
CA CYS A 197 12.50 3.00 25.87
C CYS A 197 11.45 3.26 26.95
N CYS A 198 10.50 4.16 26.65
CA CYS A 198 9.40 4.48 27.57
C CYS A 198 8.14 3.62 27.36
N ALA A 199 8.02 2.91 26.25
CA ALA A 199 6.79 2.19 25.90
C ALA A 199 6.58 0.91 26.73
N PRO A 200 5.32 0.42 26.84
CA PRO A 200 5.02 -0.89 27.40
C PRO A 200 5.50 -2.03 26.49
N HIS A 201 6.03 -3.08 27.11
CA HIS A 201 6.51 -4.29 26.40
C HIS A 201 5.85 -5.54 26.95
N VAL A 202 5.91 -6.65 26.19
CA VAL A 202 5.51 -7.97 26.69
C VAL A 202 6.52 -8.47 27.72
N ARG A 203 6.12 -9.41 28.58
CA ARG A 203 6.97 -9.94 29.67
C ARG A 203 8.03 -10.92 29.19
N THR A 204 7.76 -11.62 28.11
CA THR A 204 8.69 -12.58 27.51
C THR A 204 8.64 -12.51 25.98
N THR A 205 9.73 -12.88 25.32
CA THR A 205 9.81 -12.86 23.86
C THR A 205 8.79 -13.80 23.20
N GLY A 206 8.42 -14.90 23.85
CA GLY A 206 7.38 -15.81 23.37
C GLY A 206 6.00 -15.17 23.22
N SER A 207 5.72 -14.13 24.03
CA SER A 207 4.46 -13.36 23.92
C SER A 207 4.40 -12.45 22.69
N VAL A 208 5.52 -12.21 21.99
CA VAL A 208 5.56 -11.48 20.71
C VAL A 208 4.84 -12.28 19.62
N GLY A 209 4.98 -13.60 19.65
CA GLY A 209 4.52 -14.47 18.58
C GLY A 209 5.40 -14.39 17.33
N LEU A 210 4.84 -14.67 16.16
CA LEU A 210 5.59 -14.61 14.90
C LEU A 210 6.07 -13.18 14.61
N ILE A 211 7.33 -13.03 14.25
CA ILE A 211 7.92 -11.80 13.71
C ILE A 211 8.10 -11.96 12.20
N LYS A 212 7.55 -11.03 11.41
CA LYS A 212 7.67 -11.05 9.95
C LYS A 212 8.17 -9.71 9.43
N ILE A 213 9.23 -9.73 8.61
CA ILE A 213 9.64 -8.58 7.79
C ILE A 213 8.81 -8.65 6.51
N THR A 214 7.86 -7.73 6.36
CA THR A 214 6.88 -7.78 5.27
C THR A 214 7.35 -7.02 4.02
N ASN A 215 8.23 -6.02 4.20
CA ASN A 215 8.81 -5.25 3.11
C ASN A 215 10.14 -4.61 3.53
N ALA A 216 10.98 -4.27 2.55
CA ALA A 216 12.24 -3.56 2.76
C ALA A 216 12.57 -2.71 1.52
N ILE A 217 12.98 -1.47 1.74
CA ILE A 217 13.43 -0.56 0.67
C ILE A 217 14.68 0.22 1.11
N ARG A 218 15.48 0.66 0.14
CA ARG A 218 16.55 1.66 0.42
C ARG A 218 15.92 2.99 0.79
N TYR A 219 16.39 3.59 1.88
CA TYR A 219 15.83 4.84 2.39
C TYR A 219 16.91 5.69 3.07
N LYS A 220 17.06 6.95 2.66
CA LYS A 220 17.98 7.97 3.25
C LYS A 220 19.41 7.47 3.51
N GLY A 221 19.96 6.70 2.59
CA GLY A 221 21.32 6.15 2.70
C GLY A 221 21.41 4.82 3.45
N GLY A 222 20.34 4.38 4.10
CA GLY A 222 20.21 3.11 4.78
C GLY A 222 19.02 2.31 4.25
N MET A 223 18.26 1.71 5.17
CA MET A 223 17.16 0.78 4.87
C MET A 223 15.91 1.10 5.69
N ARG A 224 14.73 1.11 5.07
CA ARG A 224 13.44 1.08 5.78
C ARG A 224 12.86 -0.31 5.69
N LEU A 225 12.49 -0.85 6.84
CA LEU A 225 11.78 -2.12 6.96
C LEU A 225 10.34 -1.90 7.42
N TRP A 226 9.45 -2.76 6.93
CA TRP A 226 8.10 -2.96 7.48
C TRP A 226 8.07 -4.28 8.20
N ILE A 227 7.52 -4.29 9.40
CA ILE A 227 7.38 -5.50 10.20
C ILE A 227 5.93 -5.73 10.61
N SER A 228 5.60 -6.97 10.89
CA SER A 228 4.34 -7.37 11.49
C SER A 228 4.61 -8.47 12.52
N CYS A 229 4.07 -8.34 13.72
CA CYS A 229 4.30 -9.28 14.80
C CYS A 229 2.98 -9.83 15.36
N GLY A 230 3.02 -11.04 15.89
CA GLY A 230 1.91 -11.68 16.59
C GLY A 230 0.65 -11.82 15.73
N MET A 231 -0.48 -11.36 16.26
CA MET A 231 -1.77 -11.50 15.59
C MET A 231 -1.84 -10.74 14.26
N ARG A 232 -1.18 -9.58 14.15
CA ARG A 232 -1.10 -8.85 12.87
C ARG A 232 -0.36 -9.67 11.80
N ALA A 233 0.70 -10.40 12.17
CA ALA A 233 1.41 -11.27 11.25
C ALA A 233 0.54 -12.46 10.79
N LEU A 234 -0.28 -13.02 11.68
CA LEU A 234 -1.23 -14.07 11.35
C LEU A 234 -2.32 -13.57 10.39
N GLU A 235 -2.85 -12.38 10.62
CA GLU A 235 -3.86 -11.76 9.75
C GLU A 235 -3.29 -11.48 8.34
N ASP A 236 -2.07 -10.95 8.25
CA ASP A 236 -1.36 -10.74 6.99
C ASP A 236 -1.14 -12.06 6.23
N TYR A 237 -0.74 -13.11 6.96
CA TYR A 237 -0.59 -14.45 6.36
C TYR A 237 -1.92 -14.97 5.81
N ASN A 238 -3.00 -14.90 6.60
CA ASN A 238 -4.32 -15.37 6.19
C ASN A 238 -4.84 -14.65 4.93
N GLN A 239 -4.61 -13.34 4.81
CA GLN A 239 -4.97 -12.58 3.61
C GLN A 239 -4.17 -13.03 2.38
N LYS A 240 -2.87 -13.26 2.54
CA LYS A 240 -1.99 -13.74 1.46
C LYS A 240 -2.37 -15.17 1.06
N GLU A 241 -2.63 -16.04 2.03
CA GLU A 241 -3.09 -17.41 1.77
C GLU A 241 -4.41 -17.41 1.00
N ALA A 242 -5.41 -16.65 1.46
CA ALA A 242 -6.69 -16.55 0.77
C ALA A 242 -6.52 -16.07 -0.70
N SER A 243 -5.62 -15.12 -0.95
CA SER A 243 -5.31 -14.66 -2.29
C SER A 243 -4.67 -15.76 -3.15
N VAL A 244 -3.73 -16.50 -2.59
CA VAL A 244 -3.08 -17.63 -3.28
C VAL A 244 -4.09 -18.74 -3.59
N VAL A 245 -5.00 -19.06 -2.64
CA VAL A 245 -6.07 -20.03 -2.87
C VAL A 245 -6.99 -19.60 -4.01
N GLN A 246 -7.39 -18.33 -4.05
CA GLN A 246 -8.23 -17.81 -5.12
C GLN A 246 -7.54 -17.91 -6.48
N ILE A 247 -6.26 -17.49 -6.59
CA ILE A 247 -5.49 -17.58 -7.82
C ILE A 247 -5.32 -19.05 -8.24
N SER A 248 -5.03 -19.94 -7.30
CA SER A 248 -4.93 -21.39 -7.51
C SER A 248 -6.21 -21.95 -8.15
N ASN A 249 -7.37 -21.57 -7.62
CA ASN A 249 -8.67 -21.98 -8.16
C ASN A 249 -8.92 -21.40 -9.57
N MET A 250 -8.64 -20.10 -9.79
CA MET A 250 -8.81 -19.45 -11.10
C MET A 250 -7.96 -20.12 -12.19
N LEU A 251 -6.76 -20.54 -11.84
CA LEU A 251 -5.79 -21.16 -12.76
C LEU A 251 -5.88 -22.69 -12.82
N SER A 252 -6.76 -23.31 -12.01
CA SER A 252 -6.82 -24.78 -11.84
C SER A 252 -5.44 -25.40 -11.57
N ALA A 253 -4.63 -24.74 -10.74
CA ALA A 253 -3.28 -25.13 -10.38
C ALA A 253 -3.15 -25.35 -8.88
N LYS A 254 -2.20 -26.16 -8.42
CA LYS A 254 -1.90 -26.28 -6.99
C LYS A 254 -1.25 -24.98 -6.49
N GLN A 255 -1.44 -24.67 -5.20
CA GLN A 255 -0.92 -23.44 -4.59
C GLN A 255 0.59 -23.25 -4.80
N GLN A 256 1.36 -24.33 -4.71
CA GLN A 256 2.82 -24.31 -4.94
C GLN A 256 3.21 -24.07 -6.41
N GLU A 257 2.29 -24.30 -7.34
CA GLU A 257 2.49 -24.20 -8.78
C GLU A 257 1.88 -22.92 -9.40
N VAL A 258 1.30 -22.03 -8.55
CA VAL A 258 0.62 -20.80 -9.00
C VAL A 258 1.53 -19.92 -9.86
N THR A 259 2.78 -19.73 -9.45
CA THR A 259 3.74 -18.92 -10.21
C THR A 259 3.99 -19.47 -11.62
N ASP A 260 4.12 -20.79 -11.75
CA ASP A 260 4.35 -21.43 -13.06
C ASP A 260 3.08 -21.43 -13.91
N ALA A 261 1.90 -21.51 -13.28
CA ALA A 261 0.64 -21.37 -13.98
C ALA A 261 0.44 -19.94 -14.54
N VAL A 262 0.81 -18.90 -13.77
CA VAL A 262 0.81 -17.50 -14.24
C VAL A 262 1.77 -17.30 -15.40
N LYS A 263 2.99 -17.86 -15.34
CA LYS A 263 3.95 -17.80 -16.44
C LYS A 263 3.38 -18.42 -17.73
N ARG A 264 2.84 -19.67 -17.62
CA ARG A 264 2.20 -20.33 -18.78
C ARG A 264 1.07 -19.50 -19.39
N LEU A 265 0.20 -18.93 -18.54
CA LEU A 265 -0.89 -18.06 -19.00
C LEU A 265 -0.36 -16.82 -19.74
N THR A 266 0.69 -16.20 -19.22
CA THR A 266 1.32 -15.02 -19.83
C THR A 266 1.94 -15.37 -21.20
N GLU A 267 2.61 -16.52 -21.32
CA GLU A 267 3.17 -17.01 -22.57
C GLU A 267 2.06 -17.35 -23.59
N GLU A 268 0.97 -17.98 -23.16
CA GLU A 268 -0.17 -18.28 -24.02
C GLU A 268 -0.82 -16.99 -24.55
N ILE A 269 -1.04 -16.00 -23.69
CA ILE A 269 -1.56 -14.69 -24.12
C ILE A 269 -0.64 -14.05 -25.16
N GLN A 270 0.67 -14.13 -24.97
CA GLN A 270 1.63 -13.58 -25.94
C GLN A 270 1.55 -14.31 -27.28
N GLN A 271 1.49 -15.64 -27.27
CA GLN A 271 1.34 -16.45 -28.48
C GLN A 271 0.01 -16.17 -29.22
N LEU A 272 -1.08 -15.99 -28.47
CA LEU A 272 -2.38 -15.64 -29.05
C LEU A 272 -2.35 -14.25 -29.73
N LYS A 273 -1.70 -13.27 -29.09
CA LYS A 273 -1.50 -11.93 -29.67
C LYS A 273 -0.70 -12.00 -30.96
N GLU A 274 0.37 -12.79 -31.01
CA GLU A 274 1.20 -12.97 -32.20
C GLU A 274 0.42 -13.70 -33.34
N LYS A 275 -0.38 -14.71 -32.98
CA LYS A 275 -1.27 -15.38 -33.95
C LYS A 275 -2.31 -14.43 -34.51
N ALA A 276 -2.95 -13.63 -33.66
CA ALA A 276 -3.91 -12.62 -34.07
C ALA A 276 -3.28 -11.58 -35.02
N ALA A 277 -2.09 -11.06 -34.69
CA ALA A 277 -1.35 -10.13 -35.51
C ALA A 277 -1.02 -10.72 -36.90
N LYS A 278 -0.54 -11.99 -36.95
CA LYS A 278 -0.28 -12.69 -38.22
C LYS A 278 -1.56 -12.93 -39.08
N MET A 279 -2.69 -13.19 -38.40
CA MET A 279 -3.98 -13.34 -39.11
C MET A 279 -4.44 -11.99 -39.68
N GLN A 280 -4.32 -10.92 -38.96
CA GLN A 280 -4.64 -9.57 -39.44
C GLN A 280 -3.72 -9.15 -40.58
N GLU A 281 -2.42 -9.45 -40.52
CA GLU A 281 -1.47 -9.20 -41.60
C GLU A 281 -1.89 -9.96 -42.90
N LYS A 282 -2.23 -11.25 -42.78
CA LYS A 282 -2.72 -12.02 -43.94
C LYS A 282 -3.99 -11.44 -44.55
N LEU A 283 -4.94 -11.00 -43.70
CA LEU A 283 -6.17 -10.36 -44.17
C LEU A 283 -5.85 -9.06 -44.92
N VAL A 284 -5.02 -8.20 -44.35
CA VAL A 284 -4.56 -6.94 -44.97
C VAL A 284 -3.87 -7.21 -46.32
N MET A 285 -2.93 -8.16 -46.34
CA MET A 285 -2.20 -8.49 -47.56
C MET A 285 -3.11 -9.11 -48.63
N GLY A 286 -4.05 -9.97 -48.25
CA GLY A 286 -5.04 -10.55 -49.15
C GLY A 286 -5.93 -9.48 -49.81
N TYR A 287 -6.37 -8.50 -49.02
CA TYR A 287 -7.16 -7.39 -49.56
C TYR A 287 -6.34 -6.51 -50.53
N LEU A 288 -5.10 -6.15 -50.16
CA LEU A 288 -4.21 -5.38 -51.02
C LEU A 288 -3.94 -6.10 -52.35
N GLU A 289 -3.78 -7.42 -52.34
CA GLU A 289 -3.54 -8.22 -53.52
C GLU A 289 -4.77 -8.24 -54.44
N SER A 290 -5.99 -8.35 -53.91
CA SER A 290 -7.22 -8.31 -54.68
C SER A 290 -7.45 -6.98 -55.41
N GLU A 291 -6.99 -5.88 -54.81
CA GLU A 291 -7.15 -4.52 -55.37
C GLU A 291 -6.08 -4.13 -56.39
N LYS A 292 -4.98 -4.88 -56.51
CA LYS A 292 -3.85 -4.55 -57.40
C LYS A 292 -4.26 -4.43 -58.85
N ALA A 293 -5.16 -5.28 -59.34
CA ALA A 293 -5.60 -5.23 -60.74
C ALA A 293 -6.38 -3.93 -61.03
N VAL A 294 -7.28 -3.55 -60.14
CA VAL A 294 -8.08 -2.32 -60.27
C VAL A 294 -7.18 -1.07 -60.19
N LEU A 295 -6.20 -1.06 -59.26
CA LEU A 295 -5.28 0.04 -59.09
C LEU A 295 -4.27 0.20 -60.27
N LYS A 296 -3.96 -0.88 -61.00
CA LYS A 296 -3.17 -0.81 -62.24
C LYS A 296 -3.92 -0.08 -63.35
N GLU A 297 -5.23 -0.31 -63.45
CA GLU A 297 -6.08 0.38 -64.43
C GLU A 297 -6.36 1.83 -64.04
N ASN A 298 -6.53 2.10 -62.75
CA ASN A 298 -6.77 3.43 -62.20
C ASN A 298 -5.84 3.75 -61.03
N PRO A 299 -4.62 4.22 -61.28
CA PRO A 299 -3.64 4.51 -60.24
C PRO A 299 -4.02 5.66 -59.29
N ASN A 300 -5.06 6.43 -59.60
CA ASN A 300 -5.56 7.51 -58.73
C ASN A 300 -6.79 7.11 -57.88
N ALA A 301 -7.26 5.86 -58.01
CA ALA A 301 -8.39 5.38 -57.21
C ALA A 301 -8.06 5.39 -55.70
N ASN A 302 -9.07 5.66 -54.89
CA ASN A 302 -8.94 5.54 -53.42
C ASN A 302 -9.01 4.05 -53.05
N LEU A 303 -8.19 3.67 -52.05
CA LEU A 303 -8.15 2.32 -51.50
C LEU A 303 -8.66 2.37 -50.07
N LEU A 304 -9.87 1.85 -49.83
CA LEU A 304 -10.53 1.95 -48.53
C LEU A 304 -10.89 0.56 -48.02
N LEU A 305 -10.40 0.24 -46.82
CA LEU A 305 -10.71 -1.00 -46.09
C LEU A 305 -11.67 -0.69 -44.94
N PHE A 306 -12.77 -1.43 -44.87
CA PHE A 306 -13.75 -1.36 -43.78
C PHE A 306 -13.80 -2.73 -43.11
N GLU A 307 -13.41 -2.76 -41.80
CA GLU A 307 -13.39 -3.97 -41.02
C GLU A 307 -13.99 -3.74 -39.64
N LYS A 308 -14.48 -4.80 -39.00
CA LYS A 308 -15.01 -4.71 -37.65
C LYS A 308 -13.88 -4.74 -36.62
N GLU A 309 -12.86 -5.54 -36.86
CA GLU A 309 -11.80 -5.86 -35.89
C GLU A 309 -10.43 -5.86 -36.56
N LEU A 310 -9.73 -4.76 -36.46
CA LEU A 310 -8.31 -4.64 -36.71
C LEU A 310 -7.64 -3.82 -35.60
N ASP A 311 -6.43 -4.19 -35.23
CA ASP A 311 -5.68 -3.35 -34.31
C ASP A 311 -5.06 -2.12 -35.02
N ALA A 312 -4.57 -1.19 -34.23
CA ALA A 312 -4.02 0.06 -34.76
C ALA A 312 -2.76 -0.17 -35.60
N MET A 313 -2.01 -1.24 -35.37
CA MET A 313 -0.82 -1.58 -36.14
C MET A 313 -1.22 -2.13 -37.52
N ALA A 314 -2.16 -3.04 -37.58
CA ALA A 314 -2.67 -3.59 -38.85
C ALA A 314 -3.30 -2.50 -39.70
N MET A 315 -4.08 -1.56 -39.13
CA MET A 315 -4.58 -0.39 -39.85
C MET A 315 -3.47 0.45 -40.47
N ARG A 316 -2.43 0.75 -39.71
CA ARG A 316 -1.28 1.52 -40.23
C ARG A 316 -0.50 0.76 -41.28
N ASN A 317 -0.29 -0.55 -41.09
CA ASN A 317 0.40 -1.40 -42.07
C ASN A 317 -0.37 -1.46 -43.39
N PHE A 318 -1.72 -1.58 -43.33
CA PHE A 318 -2.56 -1.48 -44.51
C PHE A 318 -2.38 -0.14 -45.24
N VAL A 319 -2.45 0.98 -44.51
CA VAL A 319 -2.33 2.32 -45.10
C VAL A 319 -0.94 2.55 -45.67
N ASN A 320 0.11 2.12 -44.98
CA ASN A 320 1.49 2.23 -45.48
C ASN A 320 1.69 1.46 -46.79
N ALA A 321 1.30 0.17 -46.79
CA ALA A 321 1.43 -0.67 -47.99
C ALA A 321 0.51 -0.20 -49.12
N GLY A 322 -0.69 0.27 -48.78
CA GLY A 322 -1.65 0.77 -49.78
C GLY A 322 -1.19 2.08 -50.43
N MET A 323 -0.49 2.97 -49.71
CA MET A 323 0.09 4.20 -50.27
C MET A 323 1.15 3.93 -51.36
N GLU A 324 1.76 2.75 -51.36
CA GLU A 324 2.70 2.33 -52.42
C GLU A 324 1.97 1.88 -53.68
N LEU A 325 0.70 1.45 -53.56
CA LEU A 325 -0.11 0.92 -54.67
C LEU A 325 -0.99 1.98 -55.34
N THR A 326 -1.39 3.05 -54.62
CA THR A 326 -2.24 4.11 -55.19
C THR A 326 -1.67 5.50 -54.97
N LYS A 327 -1.92 6.43 -55.95
CA LYS A 327 -1.72 7.86 -55.81
C LYS A 327 -2.92 8.59 -55.18
N GLY A 328 -4.01 7.89 -54.96
CA GLY A 328 -5.21 8.36 -54.25
C GLY A 328 -5.06 8.40 -52.74
N VAL A 329 -6.13 8.30 -52.02
CA VAL A 329 -6.17 8.17 -50.55
C VAL A 329 -6.28 6.69 -50.20
N CYS A 330 -5.39 6.23 -49.33
CA CYS A 330 -5.50 4.94 -48.70
C CYS A 330 -6.08 5.11 -47.27
N GLY A 331 -7.11 4.31 -46.91
CA GLY A 331 -7.78 4.43 -45.65
C GLY A 331 -8.24 3.11 -45.06
N ALA A 332 -8.00 2.92 -43.77
CA ALA A 332 -8.56 1.84 -42.97
C ALA A 332 -9.56 2.41 -41.95
N PHE A 333 -10.76 1.84 -41.93
CA PHE A 333 -11.86 2.17 -41.06
C PHE A 333 -12.22 0.92 -40.24
N VAL A 334 -12.20 1.01 -38.91
CA VAL A 334 -12.46 -0.12 -38.01
C VAL A 334 -13.52 0.25 -36.99
N GLY A 335 -14.58 -0.54 -36.99
CA GLY A 335 -15.74 -0.31 -36.12
C GLY A 335 -17.06 -0.69 -36.83
N ASP A 336 -18.15 -0.14 -36.34
CA ASP A 336 -19.47 -0.31 -36.91
C ASP A 336 -20.32 0.97 -36.81
N GLU A 337 -21.47 1.00 -37.45
CA GLU A 337 -22.37 2.15 -37.47
C GLU A 337 -22.92 2.52 -36.07
N LYS A 338 -22.97 1.58 -35.11
CA LYS A 338 -23.50 1.82 -33.78
C LYS A 338 -22.47 2.42 -32.83
N GLN A 339 -21.24 1.89 -32.90
CA GLN A 339 -20.14 2.29 -32.01
C GLN A 339 -19.28 3.38 -32.61
N GLY A 340 -19.39 3.59 -33.94
CA GLY A 340 -18.54 4.49 -34.72
C GLY A 340 -17.28 3.78 -35.20
N PHE A 341 -16.44 4.54 -35.90
CA PHE A 341 -15.25 4.00 -36.58
C PHE A 341 -13.98 4.68 -36.05
N ARG A 342 -12.96 3.90 -35.83
CA ARG A 342 -11.58 4.41 -35.80
C ARG A 342 -11.07 4.43 -37.23
N TYR A 343 -10.31 5.44 -37.61
CA TYR A 343 -9.76 5.51 -38.97
C TYR A 343 -8.26 5.84 -38.96
N VAL A 344 -7.57 5.36 -39.97
CA VAL A 344 -6.23 5.78 -40.36
C VAL A 344 -6.30 6.07 -41.89
N LEU A 345 -5.89 7.28 -42.28
CA LEU A 345 -5.80 7.67 -43.70
C LEU A 345 -4.38 8.05 -44.05
N GLY A 346 -3.95 7.72 -45.26
CA GLY A 346 -2.63 8.08 -45.78
C GLY A 346 -2.69 8.44 -47.25
N SER A 347 -1.80 9.27 -47.74
CA SER A 347 -1.61 9.62 -49.13
C SER A 347 -0.25 10.25 -49.36
N GLY A 348 0.28 10.16 -50.56
CA GLY A 348 1.45 10.93 -50.99
C GLY A 348 1.21 12.45 -51.03
N ARG A 349 -0.05 12.91 -50.84
CA ARG A 349 -0.43 14.32 -50.79
C ARG A 349 -0.79 14.72 -49.34
N ASP A 350 -0.87 16.02 -49.10
CA ASP A 350 -1.39 16.52 -47.81
C ASP A 350 -2.89 16.27 -47.72
N ILE A 351 -3.28 15.42 -46.76
CA ILE A 351 -4.67 15.00 -46.54
C ILE A 351 -5.31 15.64 -45.29
N ARG A 352 -4.69 16.61 -44.67
CA ARG A 352 -5.22 17.25 -43.45
C ARG A 352 -6.60 17.87 -43.70
N GLU A 353 -6.84 18.49 -44.86
CA GLU A 353 -8.13 19.04 -45.22
C GLU A 353 -9.21 17.93 -45.43
N ILE A 354 -8.82 16.78 -45.96
CA ILE A 354 -9.72 15.62 -46.06
C ILE A 354 -10.12 15.14 -44.68
N GLY A 355 -9.14 15.04 -43.76
CA GLY A 355 -9.41 14.66 -42.36
C GLY A 355 -10.33 15.64 -41.63
N LYS A 356 -10.15 16.96 -41.82
CA LYS A 356 -11.06 17.98 -41.30
C LYS A 356 -12.48 17.81 -41.81
N LYS A 357 -12.64 17.63 -43.12
CA LYS A 357 -13.96 17.42 -43.74
C LYS A 357 -14.61 16.12 -43.26
N LEU A 358 -13.85 15.03 -43.13
CA LEU A 358 -14.32 13.76 -42.61
C LEU A 358 -14.82 13.92 -41.17
N ASN A 359 -13.99 14.54 -40.31
CA ASN A 359 -14.37 14.79 -38.91
C ASN A 359 -15.60 15.69 -38.78
N ALA A 360 -15.73 16.71 -39.66
CA ALA A 360 -16.88 17.59 -39.64
C ALA A 360 -18.16 16.87 -40.09
N ALA A 361 -18.07 16.02 -41.12
CA ALA A 361 -19.22 15.28 -41.68
C ALA A 361 -19.76 14.21 -40.73
N PHE A 362 -18.88 13.55 -39.95
CA PHE A 362 -19.23 12.42 -39.09
C PHE A 362 -18.98 12.71 -37.60
N GLN A 363 -18.98 13.97 -37.17
CA GLN A 363 -18.75 14.40 -35.78
C GLN A 363 -17.51 13.77 -35.15
N GLY A 364 -16.49 13.51 -35.97
CA GLY A 364 -15.29 12.82 -35.59
C GLY A 364 -14.26 13.74 -34.91
N LYS A 365 -13.23 13.09 -34.33
CA LYS A 365 -12.06 13.76 -33.79
C LYS A 365 -10.81 13.05 -34.29
N GLY A 366 -9.83 13.82 -34.73
CA GLY A 366 -8.57 13.23 -35.19
C GLY A 366 -7.69 14.28 -35.84
N GLY A 367 -6.50 13.82 -36.24
CA GLY A 367 -5.48 14.63 -36.91
C GLY A 367 -4.20 13.84 -37.08
N GLY A 368 -3.16 14.54 -37.52
CA GLY A 368 -1.84 13.94 -37.72
C GLY A 368 -0.94 14.86 -38.55
N LYS A 369 0.24 14.35 -38.87
CA LYS A 369 1.19 15.01 -39.78
C LYS A 369 1.25 14.19 -41.07
N PRO A 370 1.36 14.85 -42.26
CA PRO A 370 1.56 14.13 -43.53
C PRO A 370 2.73 13.14 -43.38
N PRO A 371 2.66 11.97 -44.02
CA PRO A 371 1.65 11.55 -44.99
C PRO A 371 0.39 10.87 -44.40
N MET A 372 0.25 10.81 -43.05
CA MET A 372 -0.79 10.02 -42.40
C MET A 372 -1.57 10.81 -41.35
N ILE A 373 -2.88 10.59 -41.27
CA ILE A 373 -3.77 11.08 -40.21
C ILE A 373 -4.57 9.94 -39.62
N GLN A 374 -5.00 10.09 -38.38
CA GLN A 374 -5.84 9.09 -37.69
C GLN A 374 -6.86 9.78 -36.78
N GLY A 375 -7.93 9.06 -36.47
CA GLY A 375 -8.99 9.60 -35.61
C GLY A 375 -10.11 8.60 -35.37
N SER A 376 -11.21 9.14 -34.88
CA SER A 376 -12.45 8.40 -34.65
C SER A 376 -13.65 9.17 -35.23
N LEU A 377 -14.63 8.45 -35.69
CA LEU A 377 -15.93 8.94 -36.16
C LEU A 377 -16.99 8.45 -35.20
N VAL A 378 -18.01 9.25 -34.96
CA VAL A 378 -19.11 8.91 -34.04
C VAL A 378 -20.10 8.02 -34.83
N GLY A 379 -20.62 6.97 -34.19
CA GLY A 379 -21.70 6.14 -34.74
C GLY A 379 -23.05 6.84 -34.65
N GLU A 380 -24.03 6.33 -35.41
CA GLU A 380 -25.40 6.83 -35.27
C GLU A 380 -26.01 6.53 -33.92
N ASP A 381 -26.21 7.57 -33.11
CA ASP A 381 -27.03 7.48 -31.92
C ASP A 381 -28.51 7.56 -32.34
N ARG A 382 -29.21 6.41 -32.37
CA ARG A 382 -30.65 6.32 -32.68
C ARG A 382 -31.55 7.20 -31.80
N LYS A 383 -31.03 7.86 -30.77
CA LYS A 383 -31.78 8.81 -29.91
C LYS A 383 -31.86 10.22 -30.53
N SER A 384 -30.89 10.63 -31.33
CA SER A 384 -30.90 11.97 -31.95
C SER A 384 -31.87 12.10 -33.15
N THR A 385 -32.18 11.00 -33.81
CA THR A 385 -33.11 10.97 -34.97
C THR A 385 -34.58 11.06 -34.60
N ARG A 386 -34.97 10.89 -33.32
CA ARG A 386 -36.36 11.01 -32.85
C ARG A 386 -36.76 12.45 -32.46
N LEU A 387 -35.85 13.37 -32.40
CA LEU A 387 -36.12 14.77 -32.01
C LEU A 387 -36.34 15.71 -33.19
N ASN A 388 -36.06 15.26 -34.44
CA ASN A 388 -36.27 16.10 -35.67
C ASN A 388 -37.44 15.66 -36.54
N SER A 389 -38.34 14.79 -36.08
CA SER A 389 -39.54 14.37 -36.84
C SER A 389 -40.87 14.88 -36.22
N SER A 390 -40.82 15.99 -35.49
CA SER A 390 -42.04 16.69 -35.05
C SER A 390 -41.92 18.19 -35.34
N HIS A 391 -42.09 18.50 -36.61
CA HIS A 391 -42.64 19.79 -37.08
C HIS A 391 -43.39 19.56 -38.40
#